data_f860f3b54df5770b79518e17c64e9dec
#
_entry.id   f860f3b54df5770b79518e17c64e9dec
#
_cell.length_a   1.000
_cell.length_b   1.000
_cell.length_c   1.000
_cell.angle_alpha   90.00
_cell.angle_beta   90.00
_cell.angle_gamma   90.00
#
_symmetry.space_group_name_H-M   'P 1'
#
loop_
_entity.id
_entity.type
_entity.pdbx_description
1 polymer ?
#
loop_
_entity_poly.entity_id
_entity_poly.type
_entity_poly.pdbx_seq_one_letter_code
_entity_poly.pdbx_strand_id
1 'polypeptide(L)'
;VATITVGYPDECPAQPDRLPLSGIIHEEEYHDYTPEAIDAIYAMKESLPENKHFVEINHTETLAQIFTNIRYKKSDNEFMSEGLKRTLKRQGFDK
;
A
#
# COMPACT_ATOMS: atom_id res chain seq x y z
N VAL A 1 -4.97 -13.27 3.02
CA VAL A 1 -4.02 -14.32 3.46
C VAL A 1 -2.63 -13.70 3.53
N ALA A 2 -1.94 -13.92 4.62
CA ALA A 2 -0.58 -13.43 4.81
C ALA A 2 0.33 -14.57 5.32
N THR A 3 1.60 -14.51 4.97
CA THR A 3 2.63 -15.41 5.47
C THR A 3 3.70 -14.60 6.18
N ILE A 4 4.07 -15.02 7.38
CA ILE A 4 5.12 -14.41 8.18
C ILE A 4 6.26 -15.42 8.31
N THR A 5 7.46 -15.02 7.91
CA THR A 5 8.68 -15.80 8.13
C THR A 5 9.38 -15.32 9.39
N VAL A 6 9.85 -16.24 10.20
CA VAL A 6 10.55 -15.95 11.46
C VAL A 6 11.91 -16.63 11.45
N GLY A 7 12.97 -15.86 11.75
CA GLY A 7 14.34 -16.37 11.75
C GLY A 7 15.35 -15.28 12.08
N TYR A 8 16.61 -15.61 12.01
CA TYR A 8 17.68 -14.63 12.12
C TYR A 8 17.82 -13.87 10.79
N PRO A 9 17.73 -12.53 10.79
CA PRO A 9 17.84 -11.75 9.57
C PRO A 9 19.29 -11.74 9.06
N ASP A 10 19.44 -11.84 7.76
CA ASP A 10 20.74 -11.69 7.09
C ASP A 10 21.14 -10.22 6.92
N GLU A 11 20.13 -9.35 6.88
CA GLU A 11 20.29 -7.90 6.77
C GLU A 11 19.50 -7.17 7.87
N CYS A 12 20.00 -6.02 8.28
CA CYS A 12 19.31 -5.14 9.24
C CYS A 12 19.17 -3.72 8.64
N PRO A 13 18.33 -3.54 7.61
CA PRO A 13 18.15 -2.24 6.97
C PRO A 13 17.48 -1.25 7.93
N ALA A 14 17.66 0.05 7.64
CA ALA A 14 16.94 1.09 8.35
C ALA A 14 15.42 0.94 8.13
N GLN A 15 14.64 1.29 9.14
CA GLN A 15 13.19 1.28 9.02
C GLN A 15 12.74 2.27 7.93
N PRO A 16 11.97 1.82 6.93
CA PRO A 16 11.41 2.72 5.94
C PRO A 16 10.40 3.69 6.57
N ASP A 17 10.17 4.80 5.91
CA ASP A 17 9.16 5.79 6.30
C ASP A 17 7.76 5.18 6.39
N ARG A 18 6.92 5.76 7.24
CA ARG A 18 5.53 5.36 7.45
C ARG A 18 4.60 6.55 7.27
N LEU A 19 3.36 6.26 6.93
CA LEU A 19 2.29 7.25 7.02
C LEU A 19 1.98 7.56 8.49
N PRO A 20 1.50 8.78 8.81
CA PRO A 20 1.08 9.10 10.17
C PRO A 20 -0.09 8.25 10.61
N LEU A 21 -0.17 7.96 11.91
CA LEU A 21 -1.23 7.10 12.47
C LEU A 21 -2.63 7.65 12.20
N SER A 22 -2.80 8.96 12.11
CA SER A 22 -4.06 9.62 11.73
C SER A 22 -4.59 9.21 10.35
N GLY A 23 -3.73 8.67 9.49
CA GLY A 23 -4.11 8.12 8.19
C GLY A 23 -4.45 6.63 8.21
N ILE A 24 -4.41 5.97 9.38
CA ILE A 24 -4.59 4.53 9.50
C ILE A 24 -5.58 4.16 10.60
N ILE A 25 -5.61 4.94 11.70
CA ILE A 25 -6.40 4.66 12.89
C ILE A 25 -7.69 5.50 12.86
N HIS A 26 -8.81 4.83 12.98
CA HIS A 26 -10.13 5.41 13.22
C HIS A 26 -10.60 4.96 14.60
N GLU A 27 -10.97 5.90 15.45
CA GLU A 27 -11.49 5.61 16.79
C GLU A 27 -13.04 5.64 16.75
N GLU A 28 -13.66 4.55 17.18
CA GLU A 28 -15.13 4.33 17.28
C GLU A 28 -15.87 4.36 15.94
N GLU A 29 -15.59 5.34 15.07
CA GLU A 29 -16.26 5.49 13.77
C GLU A 29 -15.25 5.58 12.63
N TYR A 30 -15.59 4.99 11.48
CA TYR A 30 -14.85 5.18 10.25
C TYR A 30 -15.19 6.52 9.62
N HIS A 31 -14.19 7.32 9.33
CA HIS A 31 -14.30 8.55 8.55
C HIS A 31 -13.59 8.37 7.21
N ASP A 32 -14.32 8.63 6.13
CA ASP A 32 -13.73 8.60 4.80
C ASP A 32 -12.78 9.79 4.58
N TYR A 33 -11.86 9.63 3.65
CA TYR A 33 -10.82 10.62 3.38
C TYR A 33 -11.27 11.62 2.32
N THR A 34 -11.13 12.91 2.63
CA THR A 34 -11.20 13.96 1.61
C THR A 34 -9.87 14.07 0.86
N PRO A 35 -9.86 14.68 -0.35
CA PRO A 35 -8.61 14.94 -1.06
C PRO A 35 -7.57 15.69 -0.21
N GLU A 36 -8.01 16.70 0.54
CA GLU A 36 -7.15 17.50 1.42
C GLU A 36 -6.57 16.66 2.57
N ALA A 37 -7.35 15.73 3.12
CA ALA A 37 -6.88 14.82 4.15
C ALA A 37 -5.83 13.84 3.59
N ILE A 38 -6.02 13.35 2.37
CA ILE A 38 -5.04 12.49 1.69
C ILE A 38 -3.73 13.25 1.47
N ASP A 39 -3.79 14.47 0.96
CA ASP A 39 -2.63 15.31 0.74
C ASP A 39 -1.87 15.57 2.06
N ALA A 40 -2.58 15.87 3.14
CA ALA A 40 -1.97 16.07 4.45
C ALA A 40 -1.28 14.80 5.00
N ILE A 41 -1.88 13.62 4.82
CA ILE A 41 -1.31 12.33 5.23
C ILE A 41 -0.02 12.01 4.47
N TYR A 42 0.03 12.33 3.18
CA TYR A 42 1.18 12.05 2.32
C TYR A 42 2.25 13.14 2.31
N ALA A 43 1.98 14.34 2.83
CA ALA A 43 2.86 15.51 2.73
C ALA A 43 4.30 15.24 3.18
N MET A 44 4.50 14.59 4.34
CA MET A 44 5.84 14.26 4.84
C MET A 44 6.55 13.26 3.93
N LYS A 45 5.84 12.21 3.52
CA LYS A 45 6.37 11.16 2.65
C LYS A 45 6.76 11.72 1.28
N GLU A 46 5.95 12.59 0.71
CA GLU A 46 6.22 13.24 -0.57
C GLU A 46 7.37 14.26 -0.49
N SER A 47 7.67 14.79 0.69
CA SER A 47 8.81 15.71 0.87
C SER A 47 10.17 15.05 0.74
N LEU A 48 10.25 13.72 0.87
CA LEU A 48 11.49 12.96 0.74
C LEU A 48 12.02 12.99 -0.69
N PRO A 49 13.34 13.22 -0.90
CA PRO A 49 13.91 13.32 -2.25
C PRO A 49 13.65 12.11 -3.14
N GLU A 50 13.76 10.91 -2.59
CA GLU A 50 13.48 9.66 -3.31
C GLU A 50 12.04 9.56 -3.79
N ASN A 51 11.08 10.02 -2.99
CA ASN A 51 9.67 9.99 -3.35
C ASN A 51 9.31 11.08 -4.36
N LYS A 52 9.95 12.25 -4.29
CA LYS A 52 9.83 13.28 -5.35
C LYS A 52 10.32 12.77 -6.69
N HIS A 53 11.50 12.16 -6.71
CA HIS A 53 12.04 11.54 -7.91
C HIS A 53 11.12 10.44 -8.43
N PHE A 54 10.51 9.65 -7.55
CA PHE A 54 9.58 8.60 -7.92
C PHE A 54 8.30 9.12 -8.57
N VAL A 55 7.77 10.25 -8.10
CA VAL A 55 6.65 10.96 -8.72
C VAL A 55 7.01 11.45 -10.13
N GLU A 56 8.20 12.05 -10.28
CA GLU A 56 8.69 12.56 -11.57
C GLU A 56 8.82 11.47 -12.63
N ILE A 57 9.49 10.36 -12.33
CA ILE A 57 9.69 9.26 -13.29
C ILE A 57 8.42 8.51 -13.66
N ASN A 58 7.39 8.57 -12.82
CA ASN A 58 6.08 7.97 -13.10
C ASN A 58 5.10 8.95 -13.75
N HIS A 59 5.51 10.19 -13.98
CA HIS A 59 4.69 11.23 -14.62
C HIS A 59 3.34 11.44 -13.92
N THR A 60 3.34 11.41 -12.58
CA THR A 60 2.16 11.68 -11.74
C THR A 60 2.28 13.03 -11.04
N GLU A 61 1.19 13.53 -10.50
CA GLU A 61 1.18 14.77 -9.72
C GLU A 61 1.48 14.49 -8.24
N THR A 62 1.02 13.34 -7.73
CA THR A 62 1.16 12.95 -6.33
C THR A 62 1.65 11.51 -6.16
N LEU A 63 2.24 11.22 -5.01
CA LEU A 63 2.67 9.87 -4.66
C LEU A 63 1.49 8.90 -4.53
N ALA A 64 0.35 9.36 -4.02
CA ALA A 64 -0.85 8.55 -3.88
C ALA A 64 -1.35 8.03 -5.24
N GLN A 65 -1.26 8.84 -6.30
CA GLN A 65 -1.64 8.44 -7.66
C GLN A 65 -0.81 7.26 -8.19
N ILE A 66 0.46 7.16 -7.81
CA ILE A 66 1.30 6.03 -8.20
C ILE A 66 0.75 4.73 -7.63
N PHE A 67 0.35 4.75 -6.37
CA PHE A 67 -0.17 3.55 -5.72
C PHE A 67 -1.53 3.13 -6.26
N THR A 68 -2.40 4.07 -6.59
CA THR A 68 -3.77 3.77 -7.07
C THR A 68 -3.84 3.51 -8.58
N ASN A 69 -3.07 4.23 -9.37
CA ASN A 69 -3.23 4.24 -10.84
C ASN A 69 -2.18 3.38 -11.56
N ILE A 70 -1.04 3.09 -10.91
CA ILE A 70 0.07 2.38 -11.54
C ILE A 70 0.37 1.05 -10.84
N ARG A 71 0.55 1.06 -9.50
CA ARG A 71 1.05 -0.12 -8.78
C ARG A 71 -0.03 -1.05 -8.24
N TYR A 72 -1.15 -0.51 -7.77
CA TYR A 72 -2.21 -1.28 -7.11
C TYR A 72 -3.56 -1.02 -7.76
N LYS A 73 -3.63 -1.24 -9.07
CA LYS A 73 -4.87 -1.06 -9.82
C LYS A 73 -5.92 -2.04 -9.36
N LYS A 74 -7.17 -1.61 -9.41
CA LYS A 74 -8.32 -2.46 -9.10
C LYS A 74 -8.32 -3.74 -9.94
N SER A 75 -8.06 -3.61 -11.24
CA SER A 75 -7.98 -4.74 -12.18
C SER A 75 -6.93 -5.79 -11.79
N ASP A 76 -5.77 -5.34 -11.29
CA ASP A 76 -4.70 -6.25 -10.88
C ASP A 76 -5.07 -6.98 -9.59
N ASN A 77 -5.72 -6.28 -8.65
CA ASN A 77 -6.25 -6.90 -7.43
C ASN A 77 -7.33 -7.93 -7.72
N GLU A 78 -8.26 -7.62 -8.64
CA GLU A 78 -9.30 -8.55 -9.08
C GLU A 78 -8.69 -9.79 -9.73
N PHE A 79 -7.74 -9.61 -10.63
CA PHE A 79 -7.03 -10.72 -11.28
C PHE A 79 -6.28 -11.61 -10.26
N MET A 80 -5.55 -11.01 -9.33
CA MET A 80 -4.84 -11.74 -8.27
C MET A 80 -5.81 -12.46 -7.33
N SER A 81 -6.93 -11.83 -6.98
CA SER A 81 -7.96 -12.43 -6.11
C SER A 81 -8.59 -13.67 -6.76
N GLU A 82 -8.89 -13.62 -8.05
CA GLU A 82 -9.40 -14.78 -8.79
C GLU A 82 -8.35 -15.91 -8.87
N GLY A 83 -7.08 -15.56 -9.06
CA GLY A 83 -5.97 -16.51 -9.02
C GLY A 83 -5.84 -17.20 -7.66
N LEU A 84 -5.90 -16.43 -6.58
CA LEU A 84 -5.87 -16.95 -5.21
C LEU A 84 -7.07 -17.86 -4.93
N LYS A 85 -8.27 -17.44 -5.29
CA LYS A 85 -9.50 -18.24 -5.12
C LYS A 85 -9.39 -19.61 -5.81
N ARG A 86 -8.92 -19.64 -7.06
CA ARG A 86 -8.67 -20.92 -7.77
C ARG A 86 -7.65 -21.81 -7.06
N THR A 87 -6.59 -21.18 -6.52
CA THR A 87 -5.55 -21.92 -5.79
C THR A 87 -6.09 -22.49 -4.48
N LEU A 88 -6.82 -21.71 -3.69
CA LEU A 88 -7.43 -22.17 -2.44
C LEU A 88 -8.38 -23.33 -2.69
N LYS A 89 -9.23 -23.24 -3.72
CA LYS A 89 -10.14 -24.32 -4.10
C LYS A 89 -9.40 -25.59 -4.49
N ARG A 90 -8.35 -25.46 -5.32
CA ARG A 90 -7.52 -26.62 -5.73
C ARG A 90 -6.81 -27.29 -4.56
N GLN A 91 -6.44 -26.51 -3.54
CA GLN A 91 -5.77 -27.00 -2.33
C GLN A 91 -6.76 -27.50 -1.25
N GLY A 92 -8.05 -27.42 -1.49
CA GLY A 92 -9.08 -27.91 -0.57
C GLY A 92 -9.40 -26.98 0.61
N PHE A 93 -8.99 -25.72 0.57
CA PHE A 93 -9.31 -24.74 1.61
C PHE A 93 -10.69 -24.11 1.44
N ASP A 94 -11.23 -24.12 0.23
CA ASP A 94 -12.57 -23.64 -0.09
C ASP A 94 -13.43 -24.84 -0.49
N LYS A 95 -14.33 -25.22 0.39
CA LYS A 95 -15.24 -26.33 0.21
C LYS A 95 -16.62 -25.88 -0.25
#